data_8d2508cdeef2bfc5fc1a1f8e385a652a
#
_entry.id   8d2508cdeef2bfc5fc1a1f8e385a652a
#
_cell.length_a   1.000
_cell.length_b   1.000
_cell.length_c   1.000
_cell.angle_alpha   90.00
_cell.angle_beta   90.00
_cell.angle_gamma   90.00
#
_symmetry.space_group_name_H-M   'P 1'
#
loop_
_entity.id
_entity.type
_entity.pdbx_description
1 polymer ?
#
loop_
_entity_poly.entity_id
_entity_poly.type
_entity_poly.pdbx_seq_one_letter_code
_entity_poly.pdbx_strand_id
1 'polypeptide(L)'
;MCIRDRNGVDQLNFMTGNWFDSDNQKLFVTRSGYTGEDGFEISISNDKAEKFVENLIQKGAQLIGLGARDTLRLEAGLCLYGHELDINKTPVEANLRWAISKSRLSNGGFIGSKKIMNQMQDGASQIRVGIKPEGRLIAREKTKIFNNTDKQIGEITSGTFGPSVNGPIAMGYVDKKFSKIDTKILLEVRGKKYPANVCALPFYKKNYVKGVN
;
A
#
# COMPACT_ATOMS: atom_id res chain seq x y z
N MET A 1 -29.18 9.51 0.86
CA MET A 1 -28.36 10.58 1.46
C MET A 1 -27.03 9.99 1.85
N CYS A 2 -25.99 10.40 1.19
CA CYS A 2 -24.64 9.92 1.41
C CYS A 2 -24.11 10.54 2.73
N ILE A 3 -23.25 9.85 3.47
CA ILE A 3 -22.52 10.44 4.62
C ILE A 3 -21.83 11.75 4.20
N ARG A 4 -21.47 11.85 2.93
CA ARG A 4 -20.88 13.03 2.30
C ARG A 4 -21.70 14.32 2.45
N ASP A 5 -23.04 14.21 2.53
CA ASP A 5 -23.94 15.37 2.48
C ASP A 5 -24.36 15.86 3.87
N ARG A 6 -23.89 15.23 4.96
CA ARG A 6 -24.19 15.62 6.31
C ARG A 6 -22.94 16.12 7.05
N ASN A 7 -23.03 17.34 7.55
CA ASN A 7 -22.20 17.90 8.61
C ASN A 7 -20.69 18.07 8.31
N GLY A 8 -20.29 18.36 7.07
CA GLY A 8 -18.90 18.70 6.77
C GLY A 8 -17.94 17.52 6.65
N VAL A 9 -18.43 16.29 6.49
CA VAL A 9 -17.58 15.12 6.22
C VAL A 9 -16.83 15.28 4.88
N ASP A 10 -17.47 15.93 3.92
CA ASP A 10 -16.90 16.29 2.63
C ASP A 10 -15.74 17.31 2.73
N GLN A 11 -15.71 18.09 3.83
CA GLN A 11 -14.67 19.08 4.09
C GLN A 11 -13.43 18.47 4.76
N LEU A 12 -13.46 17.21 5.19
CA LEU A 12 -12.27 16.54 5.70
C LEU A 12 -11.17 16.52 4.64
N ASN A 13 -9.96 16.88 5.05
CA ASN A 13 -8.78 16.70 4.23
C ASN A 13 -8.32 15.23 4.27
N PHE A 14 -7.65 14.79 3.22
CA PHE A 14 -7.00 13.47 3.23
C PHE A 14 -6.09 13.31 4.46
N MET A 15 -6.19 12.17 5.15
CA MET A 15 -5.48 11.84 6.41
C MET A 15 -5.89 12.71 7.61
N THR A 16 -7.09 13.30 7.61
CA THR A 16 -7.68 13.92 8.78
C THR A 16 -8.96 13.21 9.20
N GLY A 17 -9.39 13.41 10.44
CA GLY A 17 -10.63 12.83 10.97
C GLY A 17 -11.28 13.72 12.00
N ASN A 18 -12.58 13.53 12.20
CA ASN A 18 -13.35 14.23 13.21
C ASN A 18 -14.55 13.39 13.68
N TRP A 19 -15.17 13.82 14.76
CA TRP A 19 -16.40 13.26 15.27
C TRP A 19 -17.60 13.90 14.59
N PHE A 20 -18.56 13.07 14.21
CA PHE A 20 -19.82 13.49 13.58
C PHE A 20 -21.01 12.85 14.26
N ASP A 21 -22.11 13.57 14.35
CA ASP A 21 -23.37 13.05 14.87
C ASP A 21 -24.25 12.60 13.69
N SER A 22 -24.77 11.37 13.77
CA SER A 22 -25.68 10.79 12.78
C SER A 22 -26.70 9.89 13.47
N ASP A 23 -27.98 10.20 13.29
CA ASP A 23 -29.11 9.38 13.77
C ASP A 23 -28.97 8.93 15.25
N ASN A 24 -28.71 9.89 16.15
CA ASN A 24 -28.50 9.73 17.60
C ASN A 24 -27.28 8.84 17.96
N GLN A 25 -26.27 8.80 17.10
CA GLN A 25 -25.01 8.13 17.38
C GLN A 25 -23.81 8.99 16.96
N LYS A 26 -22.70 8.82 17.67
CA LYS A 26 -21.42 9.44 17.30
C LYS A 26 -20.62 8.52 16.42
N LEU A 27 -20.10 9.06 15.34
CA LEU A 27 -19.20 8.40 14.39
C LEU A 27 -17.87 9.13 14.41
N PHE A 28 -16.76 8.40 14.50
CA PHE A 28 -15.47 8.96 14.16
C PHE A 28 -15.17 8.63 12.71
N VAL A 29 -15.08 9.65 11.87
CA VAL A 29 -14.86 9.49 10.44
C VAL A 29 -13.52 10.06 10.06
N THR A 30 -12.70 9.28 9.38
CA THR A 30 -11.46 9.74 8.76
C THR A 30 -11.61 9.73 7.25
N ARG A 31 -11.04 10.72 6.56
CA ARG A 31 -10.89 10.67 5.10
C ARG A 31 -9.59 9.99 4.78
N SER A 32 -9.63 8.69 4.77
CA SER A 32 -8.51 7.78 4.56
C SER A 32 -9.00 6.48 3.93
N GLY A 33 -8.08 5.61 3.54
CA GLY A 33 -8.44 4.34 2.96
C GLY A 33 -7.23 3.56 2.46
N TYR A 34 -7.49 2.34 2.00
CA TYR A 34 -6.47 1.39 1.59
C TYR A 34 -6.66 0.94 0.13
N THR A 35 -7.27 1.78 -0.69
CA THR A 35 -7.59 1.46 -2.10
C THR A 35 -6.85 2.32 -3.12
N GLY A 36 -6.23 3.42 -2.67
CA GLY A 36 -5.65 4.41 -3.59
C GLY A 36 -6.66 5.43 -4.11
N GLU A 37 -7.95 5.28 -3.76
CA GLU A 37 -9.03 6.17 -4.12
C GLU A 37 -9.49 7.00 -2.92
N ASP A 38 -10.23 8.08 -3.18
CA ASP A 38 -10.88 8.87 -2.15
C ASP A 38 -11.93 8.04 -1.42
N GLY A 39 -11.97 8.15 -0.10
CA GLY A 39 -12.87 7.36 0.73
C GLY A 39 -12.80 7.75 2.19
N PHE A 40 -13.62 7.04 2.98
CA PHE A 40 -13.75 7.28 4.41
C PHE A 40 -13.63 5.97 5.18
N GLU A 41 -13.00 6.02 6.34
CA GLU A 41 -13.04 4.97 7.34
C GLU A 41 -13.90 5.45 8.52
N ILE A 42 -14.82 4.60 8.96
CA ILE A 42 -15.85 4.97 9.93
C ILE A 42 -15.74 4.04 11.14
N SER A 43 -15.49 4.64 12.30
CA SER A 43 -15.55 3.93 13.59
C SER A 43 -16.90 4.19 14.25
N ILE A 44 -17.55 3.12 14.66
CA ILE A 44 -18.88 3.11 15.25
C ILE A 44 -18.95 2.08 16.38
N SER A 45 -19.85 2.24 17.34
CA SER A 45 -20.06 1.24 18.38
C SER A 45 -20.63 -0.07 17.82
N ASN A 46 -20.20 -1.21 18.37
CA ASN A 46 -20.53 -2.54 17.85
C ASN A 46 -22.03 -2.81 17.78
N ASP A 47 -22.79 -2.37 18.76
CA ASP A 47 -24.23 -2.55 18.87
C ASP A 47 -25.02 -1.84 17.75
N LYS A 48 -24.41 -0.89 17.06
CA LYS A 48 -25.02 -0.09 15.99
C LYS A 48 -24.44 -0.38 14.61
N ALA A 49 -23.36 -1.16 14.52
CA ALA A 49 -22.61 -1.36 13.29
C ALA A 49 -23.43 -2.09 12.22
N GLU A 50 -24.18 -3.14 12.58
CA GLU A 50 -25.00 -3.90 11.65
C GLU A 50 -26.05 -3.03 10.97
N LYS A 51 -26.88 -2.34 11.76
CA LYS A 51 -27.92 -1.43 11.24
C LYS A 51 -27.34 -0.30 10.39
N PHE A 52 -26.16 0.21 10.76
CA PHE A 52 -25.46 1.24 9.99
C PHE A 52 -25.04 0.72 8.62
N VAL A 53 -24.48 -0.49 8.55
CA VAL A 53 -24.08 -1.12 7.28
C VAL A 53 -25.29 -1.42 6.41
N GLU A 54 -26.37 -1.94 6.98
CA GLU A 54 -27.64 -2.17 6.26
C GLU A 54 -28.17 -0.88 5.61
N ASN A 55 -28.14 0.23 6.36
CA ASN A 55 -28.54 1.53 5.84
C ASN A 55 -27.66 2.01 4.68
N LEU A 56 -26.35 1.72 4.72
CA LEU A 56 -25.45 2.03 3.61
C LEU A 56 -25.77 1.20 2.37
N ILE A 57 -26.03 -0.09 2.55
CA ILE A 57 -26.41 -1.02 1.46
C ILE A 57 -27.73 -0.56 0.82
N GLN A 58 -28.75 -0.22 1.61
CA GLN A 58 -30.03 0.31 1.12
C GLN A 58 -29.86 1.61 0.33
N LYS A 59 -28.79 2.38 0.59
CA LYS A 59 -28.43 3.60 -0.15
C LYS A 59 -27.49 3.35 -1.33
N GLY A 60 -27.29 2.10 -1.71
CA GLY A 60 -26.53 1.69 -2.88
C GLY A 60 -25.06 1.40 -2.64
N ALA A 61 -24.58 1.35 -1.38
CA ALA A 61 -23.24 0.86 -1.11
C ALA A 61 -23.15 -0.64 -1.43
N GLN A 62 -22.07 -1.04 -2.09
CA GLN A 62 -21.81 -2.44 -2.41
C GLN A 62 -20.75 -3.01 -1.49
N LEU A 63 -21.00 -4.22 -0.99
CA LEU A 63 -20.01 -4.96 -0.21
C LEU A 63 -18.90 -5.47 -1.12
N ILE A 64 -17.67 -5.20 -0.72
CA ILE A 64 -16.46 -5.57 -1.46
C ILE A 64 -15.70 -6.63 -0.67
N GLY A 65 -15.30 -7.72 -1.34
CA GLY A 65 -14.56 -8.80 -0.72
C GLY A 65 -13.07 -8.48 -0.49
N LEU A 66 -12.43 -9.29 0.36
CA LEU A 66 -11.02 -9.14 0.74
C LEU A 66 -10.08 -9.19 -0.47
N GLY A 67 -10.38 -10.01 -1.48
CA GLY A 67 -9.58 -10.09 -2.70
C GLY A 67 -9.55 -8.79 -3.50
N ALA A 68 -10.68 -8.07 -3.58
CA ALA A 68 -10.74 -6.76 -4.20
C ALA A 68 -9.92 -5.72 -3.41
N ARG A 69 -10.05 -5.73 -2.07
CA ARG A 69 -9.24 -4.87 -1.18
C ARG A 69 -7.74 -5.10 -1.39
N ASP A 70 -7.29 -6.36 -1.45
CA ASP A 70 -5.87 -6.68 -1.65
C ASP A 70 -5.38 -6.26 -3.05
N THR A 71 -6.18 -6.45 -4.07
CA THR A 71 -5.84 -6.00 -5.43
C THR A 71 -5.70 -4.48 -5.51
N LEU A 72 -6.67 -3.74 -4.97
CA LEU A 72 -6.67 -2.28 -4.99
C LEU A 72 -5.47 -1.69 -4.22
N ARG A 73 -5.19 -2.21 -3.00
CA ARG A 73 -4.02 -1.72 -2.25
C ARG A 73 -2.72 -1.98 -3.01
N LEU A 74 -2.60 -3.15 -3.69
CA LEU A 74 -1.39 -3.48 -4.45
C LEU A 74 -1.24 -2.57 -5.67
N GLU A 75 -2.29 -2.30 -6.42
CA GLU A 75 -2.29 -1.33 -7.52
C GLU A 75 -1.86 0.06 -7.04
N ALA A 76 -2.33 0.46 -5.85
CA ALA A 76 -1.93 1.70 -5.19
C ALA A 76 -0.50 1.67 -4.59
N GLY A 77 0.20 0.54 -4.63
CA GLY A 77 1.54 0.38 -4.07
C GLY A 77 1.59 0.49 -2.54
N LEU A 78 0.48 0.19 -1.85
CA LEU A 78 0.37 0.23 -0.39
C LEU A 78 0.86 -1.08 0.21
N CYS A 79 1.67 -0.97 1.27
CA CYS A 79 2.21 -2.12 1.99
C CYS A 79 1.13 -2.83 2.82
N LEU A 80 1.25 -4.15 2.93
CA LEU A 80 0.48 -4.97 3.86
C LEU A 80 1.42 -5.53 4.93
N TYR A 81 1.03 -5.40 6.21
CA TYR A 81 1.78 -6.02 7.30
C TYR A 81 1.67 -7.55 7.21
N GLY A 82 2.77 -8.25 7.39
CA GLY A 82 2.90 -9.68 7.16
C GLY A 82 3.42 -10.03 5.75
N HIS A 83 3.42 -9.07 4.81
CA HIS A 83 3.93 -9.21 3.44
C HIS A 83 5.10 -8.26 3.19
N GLU A 84 4.81 -6.98 2.91
CA GLU A 84 5.86 -5.97 2.71
C GLU A 84 6.49 -5.50 4.02
N LEU A 85 5.75 -5.52 5.11
CA LEU A 85 6.19 -5.03 6.41
C LEU A 85 6.11 -6.13 7.46
N ASP A 86 7.14 -6.21 8.28
CA ASP A 86 7.23 -7.02 9.49
C ASP A 86 8.16 -6.36 10.51
N ILE A 87 8.42 -7.04 11.63
CA ILE A 87 9.30 -6.55 12.69
C ILE A 87 10.77 -6.41 12.26
N ASN A 88 11.18 -6.98 11.13
CA ASN A 88 12.56 -6.97 10.63
C ASN A 88 12.79 -5.90 9.56
N LYS A 89 11.71 -5.40 8.93
CA LYS A 89 11.80 -4.42 7.86
C LYS A 89 11.74 -2.99 8.37
N THR A 90 12.68 -2.16 7.95
CA THR A 90 12.70 -0.75 8.30
C THR A 90 11.89 0.08 7.30
N PRO A 91 11.45 1.29 7.68
CA PRO A 91 10.83 2.24 6.74
C PRO A 91 11.76 2.62 5.56
N VAL A 92 13.08 2.56 5.74
CA VAL A 92 14.05 2.84 4.66
C VAL A 92 14.02 1.71 3.64
N GLU A 93 14.14 0.46 4.07
CA GLU A 93 14.02 -0.72 3.21
C GLU A 93 12.68 -0.77 2.47
N ALA A 94 11.59 -0.46 3.19
CA ALA A 94 10.23 -0.46 2.65
C ALA A 94 9.93 0.73 1.71
N ASN A 95 10.91 1.62 1.48
CA ASN A 95 10.73 2.86 0.70
C ASN A 95 9.60 3.76 1.26
N LEU A 96 9.52 3.85 2.60
CA LEU A 96 8.54 4.63 3.37
C LEU A 96 9.21 5.75 4.20
N ARG A 97 10.38 6.21 3.79
CA ARG A 97 11.10 7.29 4.48
C ARG A 97 10.24 8.53 4.71
N TRP A 98 9.35 8.83 3.79
CA TRP A 98 8.43 9.97 3.87
C TRP A 98 7.49 9.93 5.08
N ALA A 99 7.24 8.74 5.66
CA ALA A 99 6.42 8.57 6.86
C ALA A 99 7.13 9.00 8.14
N ILE A 100 8.46 9.21 8.10
CA ILE A 100 9.23 9.69 9.25
C ILE A 100 9.36 11.21 9.14
N SER A 101 8.88 11.95 10.16
CA SER A 101 8.94 13.40 10.15
C SER A 101 10.37 13.93 10.07
N LYS A 102 10.56 15.09 9.45
CA LYS A 102 11.87 15.73 9.31
C LYS A 102 12.54 15.96 10.67
N SER A 103 11.79 16.40 11.68
CA SER A 103 12.29 16.61 13.04
C SER A 103 12.83 15.33 13.67
N ARG A 104 12.14 14.19 13.48
CA ARG A 104 12.62 12.89 13.97
C ARG A 104 13.90 12.47 13.25
N LEU A 105 13.99 12.67 11.95
CA LEU A 105 15.20 12.38 11.19
C LEU A 105 16.40 13.26 11.59
N SER A 106 16.16 14.53 11.97
CA SER A 106 17.24 15.43 12.42
C SER A 106 17.69 15.15 13.85
N ASN A 107 16.74 14.89 14.76
CA ASN A 107 17.04 14.80 16.19
C ASN A 107 17.32 13.36 16.67
N GLY A 108 16.91 12.35 15.91
CA GLY A 108 16.99 10.96 16.36
C GLY A 108 16.11 10.70 17.60
N GLY A 109 16.57 9.85 18.51
CA GLY A 109 15.95 9.62 19.82
C GLY A 109 14.64 8.81 19.82
N PHE A 110 14.21 8.25 18.70
CA PHE A 110 13.06 7.35 18.62
C PHE A 110 13.52 5.89 18.52
N ILE A 111 12.62 4.96 18.84
CA ILE A 111 12.91 3.53 18.80
C ILE A 111 13.35 3.12 17.39
N GLY A 112 14.51 2.46 17.26
CA GLY A 112 15.08 2.06 15.97
C GLY A 112 15.84 3.17 15.22
N SER A 113 15.93 4.39 15.79
CA SER A 113 16.58 5.53 15.14
C SER A 113 18.00 5.22 14.65
N LYS A 114 18.84 4.52 15.45
CA LYS A 114 20.20 4.17 15.08
C LYS A 114 20.26 3.36 13.77
N LYS A 115 19.45 2.31 13.63
CA LYS A 115 19.39 1.49 12.41
C LYS A 115 18.91 2.31 11.22
N ILE A 116 17.85 3.10 11.41
CA ILE A 116 17.27 3.94 10.37
C ILE A 116 18.25 5.01 9.90
N MET A 117 18.93 5.71 10.82
CA MET A 117 19.90 6.75 10.48
C MET A 117 21.11 6.18 9.72
N ASN A 118 21.64 5.04 10.15
CA ASN A 118 22.71 4.35 9.42
C ASN A 118 22.26 3.97 8.00
N GLN A 119 21.07 3.41 7.83
CA GLN A 119 20.54 3.08 6.50
C GLN A 119 20.26 4.30 5.64
N MET A 120 19.97 5.43 6.25
CA MET A 120 19.82 6.72 5.55
C MET A 120 21.17 7.24 5.02
N GLN A 121 22.25 7.06 5.78
CA GLN A 121 23.61 7.50 5.44
C GLN A 121 24.27 6.53 4.45
N ASP A 122 24.29 5.23 4.77
CA ASP A 122 25.03 4.22 4.03
C ASP A 122 24.19 3.53 2.94
N GLY A 123 22.87 3.64 3.08
CA GLY A 123 21.85 2.95 2.29
C GLY A 123 21.45 1.62 2.90
N ALA A 124 20.24 1.18 2.62
CA ALA A 124 19.76 -0.15 2.97
C ALA A 124 20.30 -1.20 1.99
N SER A 125 20.51 -2.43 2.45
CA SER A 125 20.96 -3.55 1.60
C SER A 125 19.91 -3.96 0.57
N GLN A 126 18.64 -3.92 0.97
CA GLN A 126 17.48 -4.24 0.13
C GLN A 126 16.50 -3.07 0.09
N ILE A 127 15.77 -2.96 -1.00
CA ILE A 127 14.73 -1.93 -1.19
C ILE A 127 13.49 -2.58 -1.78
N ARG A 128 12.33 -2.19 -1.24
CA ARG A 128 11.03 -2.54 -1.82
C ARG A 128 10.80 -1.80 -3.13
N VAL A 129 10.43 -2.55 -4.15
CA VAL A 129 10.17 -2.03 -5.50
C VAL A 129 8.84 -2.56 -6.06
N GLY A 130 8.31 -1.85 -7.05
CA GLY A 130 7.30 -2.38 -7.94
C GLY A 130 7.95 -3.27 -8.99
N ILE A 131 7.25 -4.34 -9.38
CA ILE A 131 7.73 -5.31 -10.37
C ILE A 131 6.60 -5.58 -11.35
N LYS A 132 6.91 -5.48 -12.62
CA LYS A 132 6.00 -5.79 -13.72
C LYS A 132 6.51 -7.01 -14.48
N PRO A 133 5.89 -8.20 -14.27
CA PRO A 133 6.19 -9.37 -15.07
C PRO A 133 5.84 -9.15 -16.53
N GLU A 134 6.61 -9.73 -17.44
CA GLU A 134 6.27 -9.71 -18.85
C GLU A 134 5.17 -10.76 -19.16
N GLY A 135 4.30 -10.43 -20.11
CA GLY A 135 3.18 -11.28 -20.49
C GLY A 135 2.07 -11.35 -19.43
N ARG A 136 1.53 -12.55 -19.18
CA ARG A 136 0.39 -12.78 -18.27
C ARG A 136 0.77 -13.52 -16.98
N LEU A 137 2.05 -13.69 -16.70
CA LEU A 137 2.52 -14.40 -15.51
C LEU A 137 2.21 -13.64 -14.23
N ILE A 138 1.53 -14.29 -13.29
CA ILE A 138 1.32 -13.77 -11.94
C ILE A 138 2.38 -14.37 -11.03
N ALA A 139 3.30 -13.54 -10.54
CA ALA A 139 4.29 -13.92 -9.54
C ALA A 139 3.68 -13.72 -8.13
N ARG A 140 3.48 -14.80 -7.41
CA ARG A 140 2.91 -14.80 -6.07
C ARG A 140 3.99 -14.52 -5.01
N GLU A 141 3.56 -14.28 -3.78
CA GLU A 141 4.42 -14.22 -2.61
C GLU A 141 5.45 -15.37 -2.58
N LYS A 142 6.67 -15.10 -2.11
CA LYS A 142 7.81 -16.02 -2.05
C LYS A 142 8.39 -16.45 -3.40
N THR A 143 7.93 -15.85 -4.50
CA THR A 143 8.60 -16.03 -5.80
C THR A 143 10.00 -15.39 -5.74
N LYS A 144 11.02 -16.19 -6.02
CA LYS A 144 12.42 -15.72 -6.02
C LYS A 144 12.72 -14.83 -7.21
N ILE A 145 13.52 -13.80 -6.98
CA ILE A 145 13.96 -12.84 -7.98
C ILE A 145 15.44 -13.07 -8.26
N PHE A 146 15.80 -13.16 -9.53
CA PHE A 146 17.18 -13.38 -10.00
C PHE A 146 17.63 -12.24 -10.92
N ASN A 147 18.94 -12.04 -10.98
CA ASN A 147 19.57 -11.20 -11.99
C ASN A 147 19.88 -12.02 -13.26
N ASN A 148 20.45 -11.38 -14.29
CA ASN A 148 20.82 -12.01 -15.56
C ASN A 148 22.00 -12.99 -15.45
N THR A 149 22.72 -13.02 -14.32
CA THR A 149 23.81 -13.99 -14.05
C THR A 149 23.38 -15.11 -13.12
N ASP A 150 22.07 -15.32 -13.01
CA ASP A 150 21.47 -16.42 -12.25
C ASP A 150 21.66 -16.34 -10.72
N LYS A 151 22.03 -15.18 -10.20
CA LYS A 151 22.12 -14.94 -8.77
C LYS A 151 20.78 -14.48 -8.22
N GLN A 152 20.30 -15.13 -7.15
CA GLN A 152 19.12 -14.63 -6.42
C GLN A 152 19.44 -13.27 -5.79
N ILE A 153 18.59 -12.30 -6.04
CA ILE A 153 18.74 -10.89 -5.61
C ILE A 153 17.57 -10.38 -4.78
N GLY A 154 16.54 -11.22 -4.58
CA GLY A 154 15.36 -10.79 -3.84
C GLY A 154 14.23 -11.79 -3.86
N GLU A 155 13.06 -11.32 -3.39
CA GLU A 155 11.85 -12.11 -3.30
C GLU A 155 10.59 -11.24 -3.45
N ILE A 156 9.55 -11.78 -4.06
CA ILE A 156 8.22 -11.17 -4.15
C ILE A 156 7.50 -11.30 -2.82
N THR A 157 6.92 -10.19 -2.35
CA THR A 157 6.09 -10.14 -1.14
C THR A 157 4.60 -10.16 -1.43
N SER A 158 4.18 -9.57 -2.54
CA SER A 158 2.79 -9.57 -3.00
C SER A 158 2.72 -9.56 -4.52
N GLY A 159 1.75 -10.27 -5.09
CA GLY A 159 1.55 -10.26 -6.53
C GLY A 159 0.17 -10.74 -6.95
N THR A 160 -0.41 -10.05 -7.93
CA THR A 160 -1.73 -10.33 -8.47
C THR A 160 -1.87 -9.86 -9.92
N PHE A 161 -3.02 -10.11 -10.51
CA PHE A 161 -3.46 -9.40 -11.72
C PHE A 161 -4.14 -8.09 -11.28
N GLY A 162 -3.69 -6.96 -11.80
CA GLY A 162 -4.29 -5.65 -11.54
C GLY A 162 -5.30 -5.29 -12.63
N PRO A 163 -6.62 -5.27 -12.32
CA PRO A 163 -7.65 -4.93 -13.31
C PRO A 163 -7.50 -3.50 -13.85
N SER A 164 -7.14 -2.54 -12.99
CA SER A 164 -7.00 -1.12 -13.39
C SER A 164 -5.81 -0.89 -14.32
N VAL A 165 -4.76 -1.70 -14.20
CA VAL A 165 -3.56 -1.65 -15.06
C VAL A 165 -3.59 -2.70 -16.16
N ASN A 166 -4.63 -3.55 -16.17
CA ASN A 166 -4.85 -4.64 -17.12
C ASN A 166 -3.62 -5.56 -17.31
N GLY A 167 -3.00 -5.95 -16.20
CA GLY A 167 -1.81 -6.78 -16.27
C GLY A 167 -1.30 -7.28 -14.91
N PRO A 168 -0.35 -8.23 -14.93
CA PRO A 168 0.27 -8.73 -13.71
C PRO A 168 1.15 -7.64 -13.08
N ILE A 169 1.03 -7.53 -11.76
CA ILE A 169 1.81 -6.62 -10.92
C ILE A 169 2.28 -7.36 -9.67
N ALA A 170 3.43 -6.96 -9.16
CA ALA A 170 3.98 -7.50 -7.92
C ALA A 170 4.80 -6.44 -7.16
N MET A 171 4.90 -6.59 -5.85
CA MET A 171 5.88 -5.89 -5.03
C MET A 171 6.83 -6.91 -4.42
N GLY A 172 8.05 -6.50 -4.18
CA GLY A 172 9.06 -7.34 -3.55
C GLY A 172 10.28 -6.54 -3.12
N TYR A 173 11.17 -7.22 -2.44
CA TYR A 173 12.47 -6.67 -2.06
C TYR A 173 13.54 -7.17 -3.01
N VAL A 174 14.40 -6.26 -3.43
CA VAL A 174 15.60 -6.58 -4.22
C VAL A 174 16.83 -5.94 -3.59
N ASP A 175 18.01 -6.52 -3.81
CA ASP A 175 19.27 -5.87 -3.46
C ASP A 175 19.31 -4.47 -4.05
N LYS A 176 19.75 -3.47 -3.26
CA LYS A 176 19.71 -2.04 -3.62
C LYS A 176 20.24 -1.73 -5.01
N LYS A 177 21.32 -2.40 -5.44
CA LYS A 177 21.91 -2.20 -6.77
C LYS A 177 21.02 -2.55 -7.94
N PHE A 178 19.96 -3.34 -7.71
CA PHE A 178 18.96 -3.73 -8.70
C PHE A 178 17.62 -3.00 -8.57
N SER A 179 17.51 -2.03 -7.66
CA SER A 179 16.26 -1.31 -7.38
C SER A 179 15.95 -0.17 -8.34
N LYS A 180 16.82 0.13 -9.31
CA LYS A 180 16.58 1.19 -10.30
C LYS A 180 15.43 0.80 -11.22
N ILE A 181 14.55 1.75 -11.52
CA ILE A 181 13.45 1.56 -12.48
C ILE A 181 14.03 1.10 -13.84
N ASP A 182 13.31 0.23 -14.53
CA ASP A 182 13.64 -0.43 -15.79
C ASP A 182 14.79 -1.45 -15.69
N THR A 183 15.24 -1.78 -14.46
CA THR A 183 16.17 -2.90 -14.26
C THR A 183 15.48 -4.21 -14.65
N LYS A 184 16.11 -4.94 -15.59
CA LYS A 184 15.66 -6.28 -16.01
C LYS A 184 16.02 -7.31 -14.95
N ILE A 185 15.05 -8.13 -14.58
CA ILE A 185 15.15 -9.20 -13.57
C ILE A 185 14.42 -10.45 -14.08
N LEU A 186 14.64 -11.55 -13.40
CA LEU A 186 13.99 -12.83 -13.70
C LEU A 186 13.21 -13.31 -12.47
N LEU A 187 12.01 -13.82 -12.68
CA LEU A 187 11.14 -14.38 -11.64
C LEU A 187 11.06 -15.89 -11.80
N GLU A 188 11.38 -16.65 -10.75
CA GLU A 188 11.30 -18.10 -10.79
C GLU A 188 9.90 -18.59 -10.41
N VAL A 189 9.15 -19.08 -11.37
CA VAL A 189 7.83 -19.67 -11.15
C VAL A 189 7.83 -21.11 -11.66
N ARG A 190 7.52 -22.06 -10.77
CA ARG A 190 7.49 -23.50 -11.08
C ARG A 190 8.79 -23.99 -11.75
N GLY A 191 9.94 -23.55 -11.24
CA GLY A 191 11.27 -23.95 -11.73
C GLY A 191 11.67 -23.35 -13.07
N LYS A 192 10.90 -22.40 -13.63
CA LYS A 192 11.23 -21.67 -14.86
C LYS A 192 11.39 -20.19 -14.56
N LYS A 193 12.32 -19.54 -15.26
CA LYS A 193 12.60 -18.12 -15.14
C LYS A 193 11.87 -17.32 -16.22
N TYR A 194 11.19 -16.28 -15.78
CA TYR A 194 10.39 -15.40 -16.62
C TYR A 194 10.89 -13.96 -16.49
N PRO A 195 10.99 -13.22 -17.59
CA PRO A 195 11.44 -11.84 -17.56
C PRO A 195 10.43 -10.94 -16.87
N ALA A 196 10.96 -9.96 -16.14
CA ALA A 196 10.22 -8.90 -15.51
C ALA A 196 11.09 -7.64 -15.42
N ASN A 197 10.45 -6.49 -15.15
CA ASN A 197 11.15 -5.23 -14.97
C ASN A 197 10.78 -4.61 -13.62
N VAL A 198 11.76 -3.98 -12.98
CA VAL A 198 11.51 -3.09 -11.85
C VAL A 198 10.77 -1.85 -12.36
N CYS A 199 9.71 -1.44 -11.68
CA CYS A 199 8.93 -0.28 -12.08
C CYS A 199 8.62 0.64 -10.89
N ALA A 200 8.14 1.83 -11.20
CA ALA A 200 7.72 2.79 -10.19
C ALA A 200 6.45 2.32 -9.46
N LEU A 201 6.29 2.80 -8.23
CA LEU A 201 5.06 2.71 -7.45
C LEU A 201 4.45 4.11 -7.31
N PRO A 202 3.13 4.24 -7.32
CA PRO A 202 2.11 3.20 -7.46
C PRO A 202 2.00 2.68 -8.92
N PHE A 203 1.42 1.50 -9.11
CA PHE A 203 1.12 0.96 -10.45
C PHE A 203 -0.03 1.70 -11.11
N TYR A 204 -1.02 2.13 -10.31
CA TYR A 204 -2.16 2.94 -10.71
C TYR A 204 -2.15 4.26 -9.94
N LYS A 205 -2.38 5.37 -10.64
CA LYS A 205 -2.33 6.72 -10.04
C LYS A 205 -3.35 6.85 -8.93
N LYS A 206 -2.89 7.22 -7.73
CA LYS A 206 -3.75 7.49 -6.57
C LYS A 206 -4.62 8.72 -6.82
N ASN A 207 -5.89 8.62 -6.45
CA ASN A 207 -6.90 9.65 -6.65
C ASN A 207 -7.46 10.17 -5.31
N TYR A 208 -6.57 10.62 -4.43
CA TYR A 208 -6.97 11.21 -3.15
C TYR A 208 -7.43 12.65 -3.32
N VAL A 209 -8.53 13.01 -2.68
CA VAL A 209 -8.99 14.40 -2.59
C VAL A 209 -8.11 15.13 -1.57
N LYS A 210 -7.19 15.92 -2.07
CA LYS A 210 -6.47 16.91 -1.26
C LYS A 210 -7.43 18.06 -1.04
N GLY A 211 -7.76 18.33 0.22
CA GLY A 211 -8.83 19.24 0.61
C GLY A 211 -8.88 20.57 -0.15
N VAL A 212 -10.05 21.17 -0.09
CA VAL A 212 -10.28 22.54 -0.58
C VAL A 212 -9.47 23.47 0.35
N ASN A 213 -8.43 24.09 -0.20
CA ASN A 213 -7.72 25.21 0.48
C ASN A 213 -8.64 26.41 0.54
#